data_326a5e0f5ef24aa100be21e283e9d14e
#
_entry.id   326a5e0f5ef24aa100be21e283e9d14e
#
_cell.length_a   1.000
_cell.length_b   1.000
_cell.length_c   1.000
_cell.angle_alpha   90.00
_cell.angle_beta   90.00
_cell.angle_gamma   90.00
#
_symmetry.space_group_name_H-M   'P 1'
#
loop_
_entity.id
_entity.type
_entity.pdbx_description
1 polymer ?
#
loop_
_entity_poly.entity_id
_entity_poly.type
_entity_poly.pdbx_seq_one_letter_code
_entity_poly.pdbx_strand_id
1 'polypeptide(L)'
;MPQAILETRLGLSMVDTLFIVQTSLSGDLNDAEVGIWAQSIIDSKLSACVQVNRGRSIYRWSEEITSESEWLIQLKTTKSKIKKLIHKIKSEHPYDVPEILYWAVESTDEYSDLVKGE
;
A
#
# COMPACT_ATOMS: atom_id res chain seq x y z
N MET A 1 13.81 8.42 -14.59
CA MET A 1 14.19 9.84 -14.73
C MET A 1 14.97 10.29 -13.52
N PRO A 2 16.10 10.95 -13.69
CA PRO A 2 16.82 11.51 -12.55
C PRO A 2 15.95 12.55 -11.82
N GLN A 3 16.01 12.53 -10.50
CA GLN A 3 15.20 13.40 -9.67
C GLN A 3 15.46 14.89 -9.92
N ALA A 4 16.71 15.27 -10.16
CA ALA A 4 17.06 16.65 -10.43
C ALA A 4 16.37 17.20 -11.69
N ILE A 5 16.20 16.36 -12.73
CA ILE A 5 15.50 16.76 -13.95
C ILE A 5 14.00 16.93 -13.64
N LEU A 6 13.43 16.05 -12.85
CA LEU A 6 12.02 16.15 -12.47
C LEU A 6 11.76 17.41 -11.63
N GLU A 7 12.62 17.71 -10.68
CA GLU A 7 12.52 18.92 -9.85
C GLU A 7 12.53 20.18 -10.69
N THR A 8 13.46 20.26 -11.64
CA THR A 8 13.58 21.41 -12.55
C THR A 8 12.33 21.56 -13.40
N ARG A 9 11.82 20.44 -13.93
CA ARG A 9 10.66 20.44 -14.82
C ARG A 9 9.40 20.87 -14.12
N LEU A 10 9.19 20.45 -12.87
CA LEU A 10 7.99 20.74 -12.11
C LEU A 10 8.09 22.02 -11.28
N GLY A 11 9.31 22.55 -11.09
CA GLY A 11 9.53 23.70 -10.22
C GLY A 11 9.27 23.36 -8.75
N LEU A 12 9.37 22.08 -8.35
CA LEU A 12 9.13 21.60 -7.02
C LEU A 12 10.34 20.82 -6.52
N SER A 13 10.57 20.85 -5.21
CA SER A 13 11.57 20.00 -4.59
C SER A 13 10.93 18.62 -4.33
N MET A 14 11.48 17.60 -4.98
CA MET A 14 11.00 16.21 -4.85
C MET A 14 12.20 15.34 -4.52
N VAL A 15 12.70 15.49 -3.30
CA VAL A 15 13.99 14.92 -2.89
C VAL A 15 13.90 13.47 -2.45
N ASP A 16 12.71 12.98 -2.15
CA ASP A 16 12.55 11.67 -1.56
C ASP A 16 11.61 10.77 -2.32
N THR A 17 11.95 9.48 -2.29
CA THR A 17 11.14 8.42 -2.85
C THR A 17 10.50 7.65 -1.72
N LEU A 18 9.18 7.54 -1.79
CA LEU A 18 8.40 6.66 -0.94
C LEU A 18 7.90 5.49 -1.77
N PHE A 19 7.32 4.50 -1.11
CA PHE A 19 6.68 3.38 -1.78
C PHE A 19 5.24 3.25 -1.36
N ILE A 20 4.41 2.90 -2.33
CA ILE A 20 3.04 2.49 -2.07
C ILE A 20 2.97 1.00 -2.30
N VAL A 21 2.40 0.29 -1.32
CA VAL A 21 2.09 -1.13 -1.44
C VAL A 21 0.57 -1.24 -1.48
N GLN A 22 0.05 -2.03 -2.41
CA GLN A 22 -1.38 -2.21 -2.56
C GLN A 22 -1.73 -3.68 -2.41
N THR A 23 -2.77 -3.94 -1.64
CA THR A 23 -3.33 -5.28 -1.47
C THR A 23 -4.85 -5.18 -1.37
N SER A 24 -5.52 -6.31 -1.27
CA SER A 24 -6.95 -6.37 -1.05
C SER A 24 -7.26 -7.42 0.03
N LEU A 25 -8.36 -7.23 0.72
CA LEU A 25 -8.90 -8.20 1.66
C LEU A 25 -10.34 -8.51 1.29
N SER A 26 -10.81 -9.69 1.67
CA SER A 26 -12.17 -10.13 1.37
C SER A 26 -13.22 -9.14 1.88
N GLY A 27 -14.20 -8.84 1.05
CA GLY A 27 -15.35 -8.03 1.43
C GLY A 27 -16.22 -8.66 2.51
N ASP A 28 -15.99 -9.93 2.83
CA ASP A 28 -16.69 -10.61 3.93
C ASP A 28 -16.22 -10.14 5.30
N LEU A 29 -15.02 -9.56 5.38
CA LEU A 29 -14.56 -8.95 6.62
C LEU A 29 -15.36 -7.67 6.89
N ASN A 30 -15.69 -7.45 8.15
CA ASN A 30 -16.34 -6.20 8.52
C ASN A 30 -15.33 -5.09 8.76
N ASP A 31 -15.83 -3.87 8.90
CA ASP A 31 -14.99 -2.69 9.08
C ASP A 31 -14.05 -2.80 10.29
N ALA A 32 -14.56 -3.36 11.39
CA ALA A 32 -13.74 -3.53 12.60
C ALA A 32 -12.59 -4.51 12.38
N GLU A 33 -12.84 -5.61 11.68
CA GLU A 33 -11.79 -6.60 11.39
C GLU A 33 -10.71 -6.01 10.51
N VAL A 34 -11.09 -5.26 9.47
CA VAL A 34 -10.13 -4.59 8.61
C VAL A 34 -9.35 -3.51 9.36
N GLY A 35 -10.02 -2.79 10.24
CA GLY A 35 -9.39 -1.79 11.09
C GLY A 35 -8.34 -2.40 12.01
N ILE A 36 -8.62 -3.55 12.60
CA ILE A 36 -7.67 -4.27 13.45
C ILE A 36 -6.46 -4.71 12.63
N TRP A 37 -6.69 -5.25 11.44
CA TRP A 37 -5.61 -5.65 10.55
C TRP A 37 -4.72 -4.46 10.18
N ALA A 38 -5.35 -3.34 9.78
CA ALA A 38 -4.62 -2.13 9.41
C ALA A 38 -3.80 -1.59 10.59
N GLN A 39 -4.38 -1.57 11.79
CA GLN A 39 -3.68 -1.11 12.97
C GLN A 39 -2.49 -2.00 13.33
N SER A 40 -2.60 -3.30 13.12
CA SER A 40 -1.47 -4.20 13.36
C SER A 40 -0.28 -3.86 12.48
N ILE A 41 -0.53 -3.43 11.25
CA ILE A 41 0.52 -2.98 10.34
C ILE A 41 1.17 -1.70 10.86
N ILE A 42 0.37 -0.73 11.29
CA ILE A 42 0.88 0.52 11.85
C ILE A 42 1.72 0.24 13.12
N ASP A 43 1.21 -0.63 13.98
CA ASP A 43 1.91 -1.00 15.23
C ASP A 43 3.26 -1.68 14.97
N SER A 44 3.39 -2.37 13.84
CA SER A 44 4.66 -2.99 13.45
C SER A 44 5.70 -1.98 13.01
N LYS A 45 5.30 -0.72 12.78
CA LYS A 45 6.14 0.37 12.26
C LYS A 45 6.69 0.12 10.86
N LEU A 46 6.06 -0.77 10.10
CA LEU A 46 6.45 -1.07 8.73
C LEU A 46 5.73 -0.20 7.70
N SER A 47 4.65 0.45 8.11
CA SER A 47 3.96 1.44 7.28
C SER A 47 3.52 2.61 8.15
N ALA A 48 3.65 3.80 7.63
CA ALA A 48 3.23 5.02 8.33
C ALA A 48 1.75 5.30 8.18
N CYS A 49 1.14 4.79 7.11
CA CYS A 49 -0.25 5.08 6.79
C CYS A 49 -0.85 3.92 6.04
N VAL A 50 -2.03 3.50 6.45
CA VAL A 50 -2.84 2.50 5.76
C VAL A 50 -4.17 3.14 5.40
N GLN A 51 -4.46 3.20 4.11
CA GLN A 51 -5.72 3.73 3.60
C GLN A 51 -6.60 2.57 3.14
N VAL A 52 -7.85 2.58 3.56
CA VAL A 52 -8.79 1.48 3.36
C VAL A 52 -10.02 2.01 2.65
N ASN A 53 -10.37 1.37 1.55
CA ASN A 53 -11.57 1.70 0.78
C ASN A 53 -12.32 0.42 0.43
N ARG A 54 -13.63 0.52 0.38
CA ARG A 54 -14.46 -0.59 -0.06
C ARG A 54 -14.71 -0.45 -1.56
N GLY A 55 -14.51 -1.54 -2.28
CA GLY A 55 -14.68 -1.55 -3.72
C GLY A 55 -15.19 -2.88 -4.24
N ARG A 56 -15.23 -2.99 -5.54
CA ARG A 56 -15.66 -4.20 -6.22
C ARG A 56 -14.59 -4.62 -7.21
N SER A 57 -14.23 -5.91 -7.18
CA SER A 57 -13.30 -6.50 -8.14
C SER A 57 -14.07 -7.39 -9.08
N ILE A 58 -13.85 -7.21 -10.37
CA ILE A 58 -14.46 -8.02 -11.41
C ILE A 58 -13.32 -8.63 -12.21
N TYR A 59 -13.26 -9.96 -12.23
CA TYR A 59 -12.12 -10.64 -12.83
C TYR A 59 -12.52 -12.00 -13.38
N ARG A 60 -11.65 -12.56 -14.20
CA ARG A 60 -11.83 -13.89 -14.76
C ARG A 60 -11.15 -14.92 -13.88
N TRP A 61 -11.89 -15.93 -13.51
CA TRP A 61 -11.38 -17.04 -12.70
C TRP A 61 -11.91 -18.35 -13.31
N SER A 62 -10.99 -19.22 -13.73
CA SER A 62 -11.34 -20.51 -14.35
C SER A 62 -12.38 -20.37 -15.46
N GLU A 63 -12.16 -19.44 -16.38
CA GLU A 63 -13.01 -19.14 -17.53
C GLU A 63 -14.35 -18.49 -17.18
N GLU A 64 -14.62 -18.25 -15.89
CA GLU A 64 -15.82 -17.56 -15.45
C GLU A 64 -15.50 -16.14 -15.01
N ILE A 65 -16.48 -15.26 -15.12
CA ILE A 65 -16.35 -13.89 -14.63
C ILE A 65 -16.88 -13.85 -13.22
N THR A 66 -16.02 -13.39 -12.30
CA THR A 66 -16.34 -13.27 -10.89
C THR A 66 -16.41 -11.78 -10.52
N SER A 67 -17.40 -11.42 -9.72
CA SER A 67 -17.57 -10.06 -9.22
C SER A 67 -17.72 -10.14 -7.70
N GLU A 68 -16.81 -9.51 -6.98
CA GLU A 68 -16.78 -9.58 -5.52
C GLU A 68 -16.57 -8.22 -4.90
N SER A 69 -17.18 -8.02 -3.73
CA SER A 69 -16.86 -6.89 -2.89
C SER A 69 -15.51 -7.14 -2.21
N GLU A 70 -14.65 -6.13 -2.20
CA GLU A 70 -13.33 -6.25 -1.58
C GLU A 70 -12.96 -4.97 -0.84
N TRP A 71 -12.09 -5.10 0.14
CA TRP A 71 -11.42 -3.96 0.75
C TRP A 71 -10.15 -3.69 -0.05
N LEU A 72 -10.02 -2.47 -0.54
CA LEU A 72 -8.85 -2.03 -1.30
C LEU A 72 -7.95 -1.26 -0.35
N ILE A 73 -6.71 -1.69 -0.24
CA ILE A 73 -5.80 -1.21 0.79
C ILE A 73 -4.52 -0.69 0.17
N GLN A 74 -4.16 0.55 0.51
CA GLN A 74 -2.89 1.14 0.13
C GLN A 74 -2.11 1.50 1.38
N LEU A 75 -0.84 1.13 1.37
CA LEU A 75 0.08 1.32 2.49
C LEU A 75 1.26 2.15 2.02
N LYS A 76 1.60 3.18 2.77
CA LYS A 76 2.73 4.04 2.45
C LYS A 76 3.90 3.68 3.33
N THR A 77 5.05 3.47 2.71
CA THR A 77 6.25 3.04 3.42
C THR A 77 7.51 3.60 2.77
N THR A 78 8.64 3.25 3.34
CA THR A 78 9.95 3.71 2.88
C THR A 78 10.74 2.58 2.26
N LYS A 79 11.80 2.93 1.54
CA LYS A 79 12.69 1.96 0.90
C LYS A 79 13.29 0.99 1.91
N SER A 80 13.60 1.45 3.11
CA SER A 80 14.20 0.61 4.13
C SER A 80 13.24 -0.40 4.76
N LYS A 81 11.93 -0.18 4.64
CA LYS A 81 10.91 -1.00 5.30
C LYS A 81 10.10 -1.85 4.34
N ILE A 82 10.12 -1.55 3.04
CA ILE A 82 9.18 -2.18 2.09
C ILE A 82 9.31 -3.70 2.02
N LYS A 83 10.52 -4.23 2.06
CA LYS A 83 10.70 -5.69 1.97
C LYS A 83 10.06 -6.41 3.16
N LYS A 84 10.26 -5.87 4.35
CA LYS A 84 9.66 -6.43 5.58
C LYS A 84 8.14 -6.29 5.56
N LEU A 85 7.64 -5.15 5.05
CA LEU A 85 6.21 -4.93 4.93
C LEU A 85 5.56 -5.95 3.99
N ILE A 86 6.14 -6.15 2.81
CA ILE A 86 5.64 -7.13 1.85
C ILE A 86 5.64 -8.53 2.46
N HIS A 87 6.71 -8.89 3.16
CA HIS A 87 6.80 -10.19 3.82
C HIS A 87 5.70 -10.36 4.87
N LYS A 88 5.47 -9.33 5.68
CA LYS A 88 4.41 -9.37 6.70
C LYS A 88 3.04 -9.53 6.07
N ILE A 89 2.72 -8.75 5.05
CA ILE A 89 1.44 -8.84 4.35
C ILE A 89 1.26 -10.25 3.77
N LYS A 90 2.29 -10.75 3.09
CA LYS A 90 2.23 -12.06 2.45
C LYS A 90 2.03 -13.18 3.46
N SER A 91 2.72 -13.13 4.59
CA SER A 91 2.66 -14.20 5.60
C SER A 91 1.36 -14.21 6.38
N GLU A 92 0.69 -13.08 6.50
CA GLU A 92 -0.55 -12.93 7.28
C GLU A 92 -1.81 -12.86 6.43
N HIS A 93 -1.65 -12.85 5.10
CA HIS A 93 -2.79 -12.72 4.20
C HIS A 93 -3.60 -14.02 4.18
N PRO A 94 -4.95 -13.95 4.21
CA PRO A 94 -5.79 -15.15 4.17
C PRO A 94 -5.81 -15.87 2.82
N TYR A 95 -5.43 -15.20 1.73
CA TYR A 95 -5.37 -15.82 0.42
C TYR A 95 -4.03 -16.52 0.18
N ASP A 96 -4.05 -17.64 -0.55
CA ASP A 96 -2.81 -18.34 -0.94
C ASP A 96 -1.96 -17.49 -1.87
N VAL A 97 -2.60 -16.80 -2.81
CA VAL A 97 -1.93 -15.90 -3.74
C VAL A 97 -2.60 -14.53 -3.66
N PRO A 98 -2.17 -13.70 -2.70
CA PRO A 98 -2.77 -12.37 -2.54
C PRO A 98 -2.29 -11.40 -3.61
N GLU A 99 -3.12 -10.41 -3.92
CA GLU A 99 -2.66 -9.26 -4.68
C GLU A 99 -1.67 -8.48 -3.81
N ILE A 100 -0.44 -8.35 -4.26
CA ILE A 100 0.55 -7.48 -3.64
C ILE A 100 1.27 -6.75 -4.76
N LEU A 101 0.91 -5.50 -4.94
CA LEU A 101 1.53 -4.61 -5.92
C LEU A 101 2.31 -3.55 -5.17
N TYR A 102 3.40 -3.08 -5.75
CA TYR A 102 4.14 -1.99 -5.13
C TYR A 102 4.87 -1.18 -6.19
N TRP A 103 5.02 0.10 -5.92
CA TRP A 103 5.73 1.02 -6.82
C TRP A 103 6.30 2.18 -6.05
N ALA A 104 7.34 2.77 -6.64
CA ALA A 104 7.98 3.95 -6.09
C ALA A 104 7.18 5.19 -6.48
N VAL A 105 7.09 6.15 -5.56
CA VAL A 105 6.47 7.45 -5.82
C VAL A 105 7.39 8.55 -5.31
N GLU A 106 7.34 9.69 -5.97
CA GLU A 106 8.03 10.86 -5.50
C GLU A 106 7.10 11.68 -4.62
N SER A 107 7.66 12.31 -3.62
CA SER A 107 6.91 13.02 -2.59
C SER A 107 7.54 14.37 -2.30
N THR A 108 6.76 15.29 -1.76
CA THR A 108 7.31 16.52 -1.19
C THR A 108 8.18 16.15 0.02
N ASP A 109 9.14 17.00 0.32
CA ASP A 109 10.04 16.80 1.48
C ASP A 109 9.26 16.69 2.78
N GLU A 110 8.30 17.56 2.95
CA GLU A 110 7.51 17.63 4.19
C GLU A 110 6.75 16.35 4.43
N TYR A 111 6.09 15.82 3.40
CA TYR A 111 5.33 14.59 3.54
C TYR A 111 6.26 13.37 3.69
N SER A 112 7.37 13.38 2.98
CA SER A 112 8.36 12.33 3.09
C SER A 112 8.94 12.24 4.50
N ASP A 113 9.24 13.40 5.09
CA ASP A 113 9.74 13.47 6.48
C ASP A 113 8.70 12.92 7.46
N LEU A 114 7.43 13.23 7.23
CA LEU A 114 6.35 12.70 8.05
C LEU A 114 6.30 11.17 7.99
N VAL A 115 6.36 10.61 6.80
CA VAL A 115 6.30 9.14 6.61
C VAL A 115 7.54 8.47 7.20
N LYS A 116 8.72 9.06 7.02
CA LYS A 116 9.98 8.49 7.54
C LYS A 116 10.09 8.59 9.04
N GLY A 117 9.45 9.57 9.66
CA GLY A 117 9.46 9.76 11.11
C GLY A 117 8.65 8.71 11.86
N GLU A 118 7.85 7.94 11.16
CA GLU A 118 7.04 6.87 11.71
C GLU A 118 7.64 5.51 11.32
#